data_638f3a3206b3dc68723c8f2c84d6805c
#
_entry.id   638f3a3206b3dc68723c8f2c84d6805c
#
_cell.length_a   1.000
_cell.length_b   1.000
_cell.length_c   1.000
_cell.angle_alpha   90.00
_cell.angle_beta   90.00
_cell.angle_gamma   90.00
#
_symmetry.space_group_name_H-M   'P 1'
#
loop_
_entity.id
_entity.type
_entity.pdbx_description
1 polymer ?
#
loop_
_entity_poly.entity_id
_entity_poly.type
_entity_poly.pdbx_seq_one_letter_code
_entity_poly.pdbx_strand_id
1 'polypeptide(L)'
;MSRIFSGIQPSGSLHIGNYLGAVKNWVELQHKYESFFCIVDYHAITVPYEPADLRARTADMALSLLAAGLDPSKCTLFVQSMVPEHTELAWIFNTLTPLGELERQTQFKEKASREESVPAGLLNYPVLQAADILLYRAELVPVGEDQVQHLELSREIARKWNARFDVRVPAASRVIGAKPALAAARTPTAERGGFFPEPKPLLTPTRRVMGLDGQAKMSKSLGNTVDLLEDPASIWEKLKPAVTDPARVRRTDPGTPEVCNIYHLHKAFSASATVDHVAVQCRTAGWGCIDCKKVLHESMEKELAPIRARAEEIAANPKKMKSDLAAGAEHARSEAGKTMKEVKQKMGLT
;
A
#
# COMPACT_ATOMS: atom_id res chain seq x y z
N MET A 1 -19.85 -7.94 -4.93
CA MET A 1 -19.05 -6.72 -4.85
C MET A 1 -17.63 -7.12 -5.20
N SER A 2 -16.91 -6.35 -6.03
CA SER A 2 -15.51 -6.72 -6.33
C SER A 2 -14.64 -6.56 -5.08
N ARG A 3 -13.64 -7.43 -4.96
CA ARG A 3 -12.68 -7.43 -3.84
C ARG A 3 -11.45 -6.59 -4.16
N ILE A 4 -11.01 -5.82 -3.18
CA ILE A 4 -9.73 -5.13 -3.23
C ILE A 4 -8.83 -5.62 -2.09
N PHE A 5 -7.53 -5.65 -2.37
CA PHE A 5 -6.50 -5.85 -1.36
C PHE A 5 -5.47 -4.73 -1.46
N SER A 6 -5.04 -4.21 -0.34
CA SER A 6 -3.88 -3.32 -0.28
C SER A 6 -3.14 -3.47 1.05
N GLY A 7 -1.83 -3.37 1.00
CA GLY A 7 -0.96 -3.52 2.16
C GLY A 7 -0.09 -2.29 2.41
N ILE A 8 0.21 -2.02 3.68
CA ILE A 8 1.16 -1.00 4.10
C ILE A 8 2.16 -1.57 5.10
N GLN A 9 3.44 -1.32 4.86
CA GLN A 9 4.49 -1.77 5.78
C GLN A 9 4.53 -0.87 7.02
N PRO A 10 4.69 -1.44 8.24
CA PRO A 10 4.89 -0.69 9.47
C PRO A 10 6.34 -0.18 9.58
N SER A 11 6.77 0.62 8.59
CA SER A 11 8.13 1.17 8.53
C SER A 11 8.34 2.40 9.41
N GLY A 12 7.37 2.70 10.27
CA GLY A 12 7.33 3.82 11.21
C GLY A 12 5.99 4.58 11.16
N SER A 13 5.88 5.79 11.75
CA SER A 13 4.67 6.60 11.74
C SER A 13 4.16 6.90 10.32
N LEU A 14 2.86 7.02 10.15
CA LEU A 14 2.27 7.37 8.86
C LEU A 14 2.50 8.86 8.59
N HIS A 15 3.16 9.22 7.48
CA HIS A 15 3.33 10.61 7.07
C HIS A 15 2.28 11.04 6.05
N ILE A 16 2.09 12.36 5.87
CA ILE A 16 1.08 12.90 4.95
C ILE A 16 1.24 12.40 3.51
N GLY A 17 2.45 12.06 3.07
CA GLY A 17 2.68 11.47 1.75
C GLY A 17 2.06 10.08 1.59
N ASN A 18 2.11 9.23 2.63
CA ASN A 18 1.42 7.94 2.63
C ASN A 18 -0.10 8.14 2.73
N TYR A 19 -0.53 9.08 3.58
CA TYR A 19 -1.94 9.40 3.75
C TYR A 19 -2.57 9.84 2.43
N LEU A 20 -2.03 10.85 1.77
CA LEU A 20 -2.53 11.35 0.49
C LEU A 20 -2.37 10.34 -0.65
N GLY A 21 -1.25 9.60 -0.65
CA GLY A 21 -0.93 8.65 -1.73
C GLY A 21 -1.71 7.34 -1.67
N ALA A 22 -2.19 6.93 -0.50
CA ALA A 22 -2.85 5.63 -0.35
C ALA A 22 -4.05 5.69 0.62
N VAL A 23 -3.83 6.05 1.89
CA VAL A 23 -4.81 5.82 2.97
C VAL A 23 -6.08 6.62 2.77
N LYS A 24 -5.99 7.88 2.33
CA LYS A 24 -7.17 8.73 2.02
C LYS A 24 -8.07 8.07 0.97
N ASN A 25 -7.47 7.44 -0.05
CA ASN A 25 -8.20 6.68 -1.06
C ASN A 25 -8.82 5.39 -0.47
N TRP A 26 -8.11 4.70 0.44
CA TRP A 26 -8.66 3.50 1.10
C TRP A 26 -9.92 3.81 1.92
N VAL A 27 -9.95 4.96 2.60
CA VAL A 27 -11.13 5.43 3.34
C VAL A 27 -12.35 5.60 2.43
N GLU A 28 -12.15 6.01 1.18
CA GLU A 28 -13.24 6.08 0.21
C GLU A 28 -13.62 4.70 -0.37
N LEU A 29 -12.61 3.86 -0.63
CA LEU A 29 -12.79 2.55 -1.27
C LEU A 29 -13.52 1.56 -0.36
N GLN A 30 -13.37 1.65 0.98
CA GLN A 30 -14.08 0.79 1.93
C GLN A 30 -15.61 0.87 1.80
N HIS A 31 -16.13 1.94 1.20
CA HIS A 31 -17.57 2.11 0.97
C HIS A 31 -18.05 1.55 -0.37
N LYS A 32 -17.11 1.21 -1.27
CA LYS A 32 -17.41 0.82 -2.66
C LYS A 32 -17.09 -0.64 -2.96
N TYR A 33 -16.17 -1.23 -2.20
CA TYR A 33 -15.62 -2.55 -2.43
C TYR A 33 -15.57 -3.39 -1.15
N GLU A 34 -15.57 -4.71 -1.30
CA GLU A 34 -15.17 -5.61 -0.22
C GLU A 34 -13.66 -5.49 -0.02
N SER A 35 -13.25 -4.77 1.03
CA SER A 35 -11.89 -4.25 1.17
C SER A 35 -11.11 -5.00 2.24
N PHE A 36 -9.94 -5.51 1.86
CA PHE A 36 -8.94 -6.11 2.73
C PHE A 36 -7.74 -5.18 2.81
N PHE A 37 -7.52 -4.56 3.96
CA PHE A 37 -6.37 -3.70 4.24
C PHE A 37 -5.47 -4.37 5.26
N CYS A 38 -4.20 -4.51 4.91
CA CYS A 38 -3.25 -5.31 5.66
C CYS A 38 -2.04 -4.49 6.12
N ILE A 39 -1.69 -4.58 7.40
CA ILE A 39 -0.40 -4.12 7.90
C ILE A 39 0.59 -5.26 7.67
N VAL A 40 1.46 -5.10 6.65
CA VAL A 40 2.30 -6.18 6.13
C VAL A 40 3.64 -6.27 6.88
N ASP A 41 3.59 -6.81 8.08
CA ASP A 41 4.74 -6.95 8.98
C ASP A 41 5.74 -8.01 8.50
N TYR A 42 5.34 -9.08 7.81
CA TYR A 42 6.28 -10.01 7.16
C TYR A 42 7.12 -9.34 6.07
N HIS A 43 6.59 -8.35 5.36
CA HIS A 43 7.39 -7.57 4.42
C HIS A 43 8.39 -6.65 5.14
N ALA A 44 8.06 -6.20 6.35
CA ALA A 44 8.94 -5.33 7.13
C ALA A 44 10.19 -6.06 7.65
N ILE A 45 10.12 -7.38 7.88
CA ILE A 45 11.26 -8.17 8.38
C ILE A 45 12.25 -8.61 7.29
N THR A 46 12.05 -8.19 6.05
CA THR A 46 13.00 -8.44 4.94
C THR A 46 14.27 -7.60 5.03
N VAL A 47 14.32 -6.65 5.95
CA VAL A 47 15.47 -5.82 6.28
C VAL A 47 15.75 -5.91 7.78
N PRO A 48 16.97 -5.59 8.27
CA PRO A 48 17.28 -5.62 9.70
C PRO A 48 16.31 -4.77 10.53
N TYR A 49 15.87 -5.29 11.65
CA TYR A 49 14.91 -4.63 12.55
C TYR A 49 15.10 -5.05 14.01
N GLU A 50 14.64 -4.21 14.93
CA GLU A 50 14.53 -4.54 16.34
C GLU A 50 13.11 -5.02 16.67
N PRO A 51 12.92 -6.18 17.33
CA PRO A 51 11.59 -6.75 17.58
C PRO A 51 10.65 -5.85 18.39
N ALA A 52 11.18 -5.07 19.33
CA ALA A 52 10.39 -4.12 20.12
C ALA A 52 9.87 -2.99 19.25
N ASP A 53 10.72 -2.45 18.35
CA ASP A 53 10.36 -1.40 17.42
C ASP A 53 9.31 -1.87 16.41
N LEU A 54 9.44 -3.08 15.88
CA LEU A 54 8.46 -3.61 14.92
C LEU A 54 7.07 -3.70 15.55
N ARG A 55 6.97 -4.17 16.80
CA ARG A 55 5.70 -4.21 17.54
C ARG A 55 5.11 -2.82 17.74
N ALA A 56 5.92 -1.87 18.17
CA ALA A 56 5.49 -0.48 18.37
C ALA A 56 4.99 0.13 17.06
N ARG A 57 5.79 0.03 15.97
CA ARG A 57 5.44 0.56 14.64
C ARG A 57 4.18 -0.09 14.05
N THR A 58 3.95 -1.39 14.32
CA THR A 58 2.72 -2.08 13.89
C THR A 58 1.50 -1.52 14.61
N ALA A 59 1.61 -1.26 15.92
CA ALA A 59 0.53 -0.66 16.70
C ALA A 59 0.27 0.80 16.29
N ASP A 60 1.32 1.59 16.06
CA ASP A 60 1.22 2.98 15.61
C ASP A 60 0.62 3.08 14.20
N MET A 61 0.96 2.12 13.32
CA MET A 61 0.35 2.04 11.99
C MET A 61 -1.15 1.75 12.10
N ALA A 62 -1.55 0.79 12.94
CA ALA A 62 -2.97 0.48 13.15
C ALA A 62 -3.73 1.69 13.71
N LEU A 63 -3.17 2.38 14.71
CA LEU A 63 -3.72 3.61 15.27
C LEU A 63 -3.90 4.67 14.17
N SER A 64 -2.88 4.90 13.36
CA SER A 64 -2.89 5.90 12.30
C SER A 64 -3.93 5.60 11.22
N LEU A 65 -4.07 4.33 10.82
CA LEU A 65 -5.05 3.89 9.82
C LEU A 65 -6.49 4.08 10.30
N LEU A 66 -6.78 3.69 11.55
CA LEU A 66 -8.09 3.88 12.16
C LEU A 66 -8.40 5.37 12.36
N ALA A 67 -7.44 6.15 12.84
CA ALA A 67 -7.56 7.59 13.00
C ALA A 67 -7.80 8.31 11.67
N ALA A 68 -7.16 7.87 10.59
CA ALA A 68 -7.39 8.38 9.24
C ALA A 68 -8.81 8.12 8.72
N GLY A 69 -9.55 7.17 9.33
CA GLY A 69 -10.96 6.92 9.01
C GLY A 69 -11.27 5.53 8.45
N LEU A 70 -10.33 4.58 8.51
CA LEU A 70 -10.68 3.18 8.25
C LEU A 70 -11.59 2.67 9.37
N ASP A 71 -12.72 2.09 8.96
CA ASP A 71 -13.76 1.59 9.84
C ASP A 71 -13.79 0.05 9.79
N PRO A 72 -13.43 -0.66 10.88
CA PRO A 72 -13.45 -2.12 10.93
C PRO A 72 -14.82 -2.75 10.68
N SER A 73 -15.91 -1.97 10.76
CA SER A 73 -17.25 -2.44 10.39
C SER A 73 -17.50 -2.43 8.87
N LYS A 74 -16.65 -1.75 8.08
CA LYS A 74 -16.79 -1.57 6.63
C LYS A 74 -15.68 -2.22 5.83
N CYS A 75 -14.54 -2.47 6.45
CA CYS A 75 -13.41 -3.13 5.83
C CYS A 75 -12.77 -4.15 6.75
N THR A 76 -12.03 -5.09 6.21
CA THR A 76 -11.22 -6.04 6.95
C THR A 76 -9.82 -5.44 7.14
N LEU A 77 -9.55 -4.90 8.34
CA LEU A 77 -8.23 -4.39 8.71
C LEU A 77 -7.54 -5.39 9.65
N PHE A 78 -6.33 -5.83 9.30
CA PHE A 78 -5.60 -6.83 10.07
C PHE A 78 -4.09 -6.72 9.91
N VAL A 79 -3.34 -7.46 10.75
CA VAL A 79 -1.88 -7.62 10.64
C VAL A 79 -1.57 -8.92 9.93
N GLN A 80 -0.68 -8.90 8.95
CA GLN A 80 -0.36 -10.03 8.06
C GLN A 80 0.04 -11.29 8.82
N SER A 81 0.91 -11.17 9.84
CA SER A 81 1.38 -12.30 10.64
C SER A 81 0.29 -12.99 11.47
N MET A 82 -0.88 -12.36 11.64
CA MET A 82 -2.03 -12.99 12.26
C MET A 82 -2.73 -13.99 11.34
N VAL A 83 -2.36 -14.07 10.06
CA VAL A 83 -2.94 -14.97 9.02
C VAL A 83 -1.82 -15.76 8.36
N PRO A 84 -1.42 -16.92 8.93
CA PRO A 84 -0.28 -17.71 8.43
C PRO A 84 -0.40 -18.19 6.99
N GLU A 85 -1.62 -18.27 6.47
CA GLU A 85 -1.94 -18.69 5.10
C GLU A 85 -1.24 -17.83 4.03
N HIS A 86 -0.89 -16.58 4.35
CA HIS A 86 -0.06 -15.73 3.47
C HIS A 86 1.28 -16.39 3.13
N THR A 87 1.98 -16.87 4.15
CA THR A 87 3.29 -17.52 3.97
C THR A 87 3.15 -18.93 3.38
N GLU A 88 2.09 -19.63 3.70
CA GLU A 88 1.81 -20.95 3.12
C GLU A 88 1.54 -20.83 1.61
N LEU A 89 0.71 -19.87 1.16
CA LEU A 89 0.48 -19.65 -0.26
C LEU A 89 1.74 -19.12 -0.96
N ALA A 90 2.51 -18.26 -0.30
CA ALA A 90 3.76 -17.75 -0.84
C ALA A 90 4.77 -18.91 -1.10
N TRP A 91 4.85 -19.89 -0.20
CA TRP A 91 5.66 -21.09 -0.44
C TRP A 91 5.20 -21.85 -1.68
N ILE A 92 3.89 -22.06 -1.82
CA ILE A 92 3.31 -22.71 -3.01
C ILE A 92 3.68 -21.95 -4.28
N PHE A 93 3.54 -20.64 -4.27
CA PHE A 93 3.86 -19.78 -5.43
C PHE A 93 5.36 -19.77 -5.76
N ASN A 94 6.24 -19.87 -4.75
CA ASN A 94 7.68 -20.02 -4.99
C ASN A 94 8.01 -21.27 -5.80
N THR A 95 7.25 -22.37 -5.68
CA THR A 95 7.45 -23.58 -6.48
C THR A 95 7.08 -23.42 -7.97
N LEU A 96 6.43 -22.33 -8.33
CA LEU A 96 5.96 -22.04 -9.69
C LEU A 96 6.66 -20.84 -10.32
N THR A 97 7.40 -20.07 -9.53
CA THR A 97 8.03 -18.82 -9.97
C THR A 97 9.50 -19.09 -10.30
N PRO A 98 9.92 -18.93 -11.56
CA PRO A 98 11.32 -19.10 -11.94
C PRO A 98 12.22 -18.06 -11.26
N LEU A 99 13.39 -18.49 -10.78
CA LEU A 99 14.37 -17.63 -10.12
C LEU A 99 14.70 -16.37 -10.94
N GLY A 100 14.94 -16.55 -12.25
CA GLY A 100 15.28 -15.43 -13.14
C GLY A 100 14.17 -14.39 -13.29
N GLU A 101 12.91 -14.68 -12.95
CA GLU A 101 11.84 -13.66 -12.92
C GLU A 101 11.97 -12.78 -11.69
N LEU A 102 12.39 -13.35 -10.56
CA LEU A 102 12.62 -12.61 -9.31
C LEU A 102 13.87 -11.72 -9.42
N GLU A 103 14.96 -12.26 -10.00
CA GLU A 103 16.21 -11.52 -10.21
C GLU A 103 16.05 -10.32 -11.14
N ARG A 104 15.06 -10.34 -12.06
CA ARG A 104 14.76 -9.23 -12.96
C ARG A 104 13.95 -8.11 -12.33
N GLN A 105 13.40 -8.28 -11.11
CA GLN A 105 12.63 -7.24 -10.44
C GLN A 105 13.50 -6.00 -10.14
N THR A 106 13.06 -4.82 -10.55
CA THR A 106 13.82 -3.57 -10.40
C THR A 106 14.11 -3.27 -8.94
N GLN A 107 13.13 -3.42 -8.06
CA GLN A 107 13.33 -3.15 -6.63
C GLN A 107 14.28 -4.14 -5.96
N PHE A 108 14.35 -5.40 -6.44
CA PHE A 108 15.35 -6.35 -5.98
C PHE A 108 16.76 -5.84 -6.30
N LYS A 109 17.00 -5.44 -7.55
CA LYS A 109 18.31 -4.91 -7.98
C LYS A 109 18.74 -3.67 -7.19
N GLU A 110 17.82 -2.73 -6.97
CA GLU A 110 18.10 -1.50 -6.21
C GLU A 110 18.42 -1.78 -4.73
N LYS A 111 17.69 -2.69 -4.09
CA LYS A 111 17.93 -3.04 -2.68
C LYS A 111 19.15 -3.92 -2.51
N ALA A 112 19.31 -4.94 -3.36
CA ALA A 112 20.45 -5.84 -3.32
C ALA A 112 21.81 -5.12 -3.50
N SER A 113 21.85 -4.04 -4.30
CA SER A 113 23.07 -3.24 -4.49
C SER A 113 23.53 -2.48 -3.25
N ARG A 114 22.72 -2.40 -2.20
CA ARG A 114 23.00 -1.69 -0.94
C ARG A 114 23.39 -2.62 0.21
N GLU A 115 23.30 -3.94 0.00
CA GLU A 115 23.49 -4.94 1.03
C GLU A 115 24.77 -5.74 0.74
N GLU A 116 25.61 -5.98 1.75
CA GLU A 116 26.80 -6.86 1.65
C GLU A 116 26.37 -8.32 1.49
N SER A 117 25.27 -8.72 2.13
CA SER A 117 24.68 -10.04 2.04
C SER A 117 23.18 -9.92 1.82
N VAL A 118 22.71 -10.44 0.70
CA VAL A 118 21.31 -10.33 0.28
C VAL A 118 20.50 -11.50 0.85
N PRO A 119 19.57 -11.26 1.79
CA PRO A 119 18.72 -12.33 2.31
C PRO A 119 17.75 -12.85 1.25
N ALA A 120 17.46 -14.17 1.27
CA ALA A 120 16.49 -14.78 0.36
C ALA A 120 15.09 -14.13 0.45
N GLY A 121 14.71 -13.61 1.62
CA GLY A 121 13.46 -12.88 1.79
C GLY A 121 13.37 -11.62 0.92
N LEU A 122 14.49 -10.95 0.66
CA LEU A 122 14.55 -9.79 -0.23
C LEU A 122 14.35 -10.18 -1.71
N LEU A 123 14.72 -11.38 -2.11
CA LEU A 123 14.44 -11.92 -3.44
C LEU A 123 12.97 -12.36 -3.56
N ASN A 124 12.43 -12.98 -2.51
CA ASN A 124 11.13 -13.67 -2.52
C ASN A 124 9.95 -12.78 -2.12
N TYR A 125 10.16 -11.57 -1.57
CA TYR A 125 9.03 -10.72 -1.12
C TYR A 125 7.98 -10.42 -2.22
N PRO A 126 8.29 -10.35 -3.53
CA PRO A 126 7.27 -10.13 -4.55
C PRO A 126 6.31 -11.34 -4.69
N VAL A 127 6.80 -12.56 -4.36
CA VAL A 127 5.96 -13.76 -4.32
C VAL A 127 5.02 -13.73 -3.11
N LEU A 128 5.51 -13.26 -1.95
CA LEU A 128 4.66 -13.03 -0.78
C LEU A 128 3.59 -11.97 -1.08
N GLN A 129 3.94 -10.89 -1.77
CA GLN A 129 2.96 -9.89 -2.20
C GLN A 129 1.90 -10.48 -3.15
N ALA A 130 2.30 -11.35 -4.08
CA ALA A 130 1.35 -12.07 -4.93
C ALA A 130 0.41 -12.97 -4.10
N ALA A 131 0.95 -13.65 -3.07
CA ALA A 131 0.15 -14.44 -2.15
C ALA A 131 -0.83 -13.57 -1.35
N ASP A 132 -0.40 -12.40 -0.85
CA ASP A 132 -1.25 -11.47 -0.14
C ASP A 132 -2.50 -11.10 -0.94
N ILE A 133 -2.34 -10.81 -2.22
CA ILE A 133 -3.41 -10.39 -3.13
C ILE A 133 -4.31 -11.57 -3.50
N LEU A 134 -3.70 -12.68 -3.92
CA LEU A 134 -4.41 -13.81 -4.50
C LEU A 134 -5.10 -14.69 -3.43
N LEU A 135 -4.63 -14.65 -2.20
CA LEU A 135 -5.24 -15.35 -1.07
C LEU A 135 -6.71 -14.95 -0.87
N TYR A 136 -7.01 -13.68 -1.07
CA TYR A 136 -8.37 -13.13 -0.99
C TYR A 136 -9.07 -13.06 -2.35
N ARG A 137 -8.44 -13.55 -3.42
CA ARG A 137 -8.94 -13.45 -4.79
C ARG A 137 -9.31 -12.01 -5.17
N ALA A 138 -8.48 -11.06 -4.75
CA ALA A 138 -8.70 -9.65 -5.04
C ALA A 138 -8.59 -9.36 -6.55
N GLU A 139 -9.63 -8.72 -7.09
CA GLU A 139 -9.69 -8.35 -8.51
C GLU A 139 -8.98 -7.03 -8.79
N LEU A 140 -8.94 -6.15 -7.80
CA LEU A 140 -8.37 -4.81 -7.90
C LEU A 140 -7.37 -4.57 -6.76
N VAL A 141 -6.29 -3.87 -7.06
CA VAL A 141 -5.25 -3.52 -6.09
C VAL A 141 -4.99 -2.02 -6.17
N PRO A 142 -5.39 -1.25 -5.15
CA PRO A 142 -5.04 0.17 -5.04
C PRO A 142 -3.52 0.32 -4.91
N VAL A 143 -2.87 0.85 -5.94
CA VAL A 143 -1.42 1.00 -5.99
C VAL A 143 -0.99 2.30 -6.66
N GLY A 144 0.21 2.78 -6.30
CA GLY A 144 0.92 3.77 -7.08
C GLY A 144 1.52 3.18 -8.36
N GLU A 145 1.89 4.03 -9.31
CA GLU A 145 2.48 3.62 -10.59
C GLU A 145 3.75 2.76 -10.43
N ASP A 146 4.52 2.99 -9.38
CA ASP A 146 5.75 2.28 -9.05
C ASP A 146 5.53 0.79 -8.65
N GLN A 147 4.32 0.40 -8.32
CA GLN A 147 3.95 -0.97 -7.93
C GLN A 147 3.37 -1.81 -9.07
N VAL A 148 3.18 -1.23 -10.24
CA VAL A 148 2.57 -1.93 -11.40
C VAL A 148 3.38 -3.16 -11.81
N GLN A 149 4.72 -3.09 -11.74
CA GLN A 149 5.59 -4.22 -12.08
C GLN A 149 5.40 -5.43 -11.14
N HIS A 150 5.23 -5.19 -9.84
CA HIS A 150 4.96 -6.27 -8.88
C HIS A 150 3.59 -6.89 -9.10
N LEU A 151 2.61 -6.07 -9.47
CA LEU A 151 1.28 -6.57 -9.79
C LEU A 151 1.29 -7.45 -11.05
N GLU A 152 2.15 -7.16 -12.03
CA GLU A 152 2.31 -8.02 -13.21
C GLU A 152 2.87 -9.40 -12.82
N LEU A 153 3.82 -9.49 -11.88
CA LEU A 153 4.28 -10.77 -11.36
C LEU A 153 3.13 -11.55 -10.70
N SER A 154 2.26 -10.88 -9.95
CA SER A 154 1.08 -11.51 -9.33
C SER A 154 0.13 -12.09 -10.39
N ARG A 155 -0.07 -11.40 -11.52
CA ARG A 155 -0.86 -11.85 -12.67
C ARG A 155 -0.21 -13.07 -13.35
N GLU A 156 1.11 -13.03 -13.54
CA GLU A 156 1.87 -14.16 -14.11
C GLU A 156 1.75 -15.42 -13.23
N ILE A 157 1.87 -15.26 -11.91
CA ILE A 157 1.72 -16.37 -10.95
C ILE A 157 0.29 -16.93 -11.02
N ALA A 158 -0.73 -16.07 -11.04
CA ALA A 158 -2.12 -16.49 -11.19
C ALA A 158 -2.33 -17.30 -12.48
N ARG A 159 -1.83 -16.81 -13.62
CA ARG A 159 -1.91 -17.50 -14.93
C ARG A 159 -1.23 -18.87 -14.89
N LYS A 160 -0.01 -18.95 -14.35
CA LYS A 160 0.76 -20.21 -14.24
C LYS A 160 0.05 -21.22 -13.36
N TRP A 161 -0.46 -20.77 -12.21
CA TRP A 161 -1.19 -21.65 -11.29
C TRP A 161 -2.49 -22.15 -11.92
N ASN A 162 -3.31 -21.27 -12.49
CA ASN A 162 -4.57 -21.60 -13.16
C ASN A 162 -4.33 -22.59 -14.31
N ALA A 163 -3.32 -22.33 -15.17
CA ALA A 163 -3.00 -23.19 -16.28
C ALA A 163 -2.58 -24.60 -15.85
N ARG A 164 -1.95 -24.73 -14.67
CA ARG A 164 -1.46 -26.01 -14.18
C ARG A 164 -2.48 -26.79 -13.35
N PHE A 165 -3.24 -26.13 -12.51
CA PHE A 165 -4.08 -26.78 -11.49
C PHE A 165 -5.58 -26.51 -11.62
N ASP A 166 -5.99 -25.45 -12.33
CA ASP A 166 -7.41 -25.18 -12.57
C ASP A 166 -7.89 -25.74 -13.91
N VAL A 167 -7.52 -26.99 -14.19
CA VAL A 167 -7.87 -27.69 -15.44
C VAL A 167 -9.02 -28.65 -15.17
N ARG A 168 -10.09 -28.57 -15.96
CA ARG A 168 -11.08 -29.65 -16.01
C ARG A 168 -10.44 -30.86 -16.72
N VAL A 169 -10.12 -31.91 -15.96
CA VAL A 169 -9.79 -33.20 -16.54
C VAL A 169 -11.12 -33.84 -16.94
N PRO A 170 -11.35 -34.12 -18.25
CA PRO A 170 -12.56 -34.87 -18.66
C PRO A 170 -12.61 -36.18 -17.89
N ALA A 171 -13.81 -36.56 -17.43
CA ALA A 171 -14.03 -37.76 -16.62
C ALA A 171 -13.48 -39.06 -17.25
N ALA A 172 -13.33 -39.08 -18.58
CA ALA A 172 -12.81 -40.23 -19.36
C ALA A 172 -11.28 -40.43 -19.25
N SER A 173 -10.51 -39.48 -18.69
CA SER A 173 -9.04 -39.55 -18.61
C SER A 173 -8.50 -40.04 -17.26
N ARG A 174 -9.34 -40.50 -16.35
CA ARG A 174 -8.93 -41.06 -15.05
C ARG A 174 -8.51 -42.54 -15.16
N VAL A 175 -7.58 -42.88 -16.03
CA VAL A 175 -6.95 -44.21 -16.04
C VAL A 175 -5.76 -44.15 -15.09
N ILE A 176 -5.86 -44.92 -14.01
CA ILE A 176 -4.78 -45.12 -13.03
C ILE A 176 -3.59 -45.75 -13.77
N GLY A 177 -2.47 -45.03 -13.84
CA GLY A 177 -1.21 -45.54 -14.42
C GLY A 177 -0.77 -44.96 -15.77
N ALA A 178 -1.53 -44.11 -16.41
CA ALA A 178 -1.08 -43.40 -17.62
C ALA A 178 -0.19 -42.20 -17.23
N LYS A 179 1.08 -42.18 -17.74
CA LYS A 179 1.87 -40.93 -17.73
C LYS A 179 1.04 -39.83 -18.33
N PRO A 180 0.98 -38.64 -17.72
CA PRO A 180 0.22 -37.54 -18.31
C PRO A 180 0.82 -37.21 -19.68
N ALA A 181 0.06 -37.51 -20.72
CA ALA A 181 0.42 -37.08 -22.08
C ALA A 181 0.36 -35.55 -22.07
N LEU A 182 1.48 -34.91 -22.32
CA LEU A 182 1.71 -33.46 -22.29
C LEU A 182 0.86 -32.68 -23.32
N ALA A 183 -0.01 -33.35 -24.08
CA ALA A 183 -0.70 -32.83 -25.25
C ALA A 183 -2.21 -33.09 -25.31
N ALA A 184 -2.87 -33.57 -24.25
CA ALA A 184 -4.35 -33.56 -24.26
C ALA A 184 -4.83 -32.11 -24.08
N ALA A 185 -5.56 -31.60 -25.07
CA ALA A 185 -6.07 -30.25 -25.14
C ALA A 185 -6.63 -29.77 -23.79
N ARG A 186 -5.84 -29.01 -23.07
CA ARG A 186 -6.23 -28.28 -21.88
C ARG A 186 -7.01 -27.06 -22.35
N THR A 187 -8.33 -27.15 -22.38
CA THR A 187 -9.16 -25.97 -22.64
C THR A 187 -9.16 -25.15 -21.34
N PRO A 188 -8.56 -23.96 -21.32
CA PRO A 188 -8.73 -23.06 -20.19
C PRO A 188 -10.23 -22.78 -20.06
N THR A 189 -10.73 -22.67 -18.84
CA THR A 189 -12.10 -22.21 -18.55
C THR A 189 -12.20 -20.72 -18.87
N ALA A 190 -12.00 -20.33 -20.10
CA ALA A 190 -11.89 -18.94 -20.59
C ALA A 190 -13.18 -18.12 -20.43
N GLU A 191 -14.31 -18.76 -20.09
CA GLU A 191 -15.60 -18.07 -19.95
C GLU A 191 -15.95 -17.63 -18.51
N ARG A 192 -15.20 -18.10 -17.52
CA ARG A 192 -15.24 -17.58 -16.13
C ARG A 192 -13.80 -17.49 -15.69
N GLY A 193 -13.31 -16.30 -15.43
CA GLY A 193 -11.93 -16.08 -14.97
C GLY A 193 -11.39 -17.24 -14.11
N GLY A 194 -10.11 -17.60 -14.26
CA GLY A 194 -9.52 -18.76 -13.56
C GLY A 194 -9.73 -18.71 -12.05
N PHE A 195 -9.36 -19.76 -11.34
CA PHE A 195 -9.48 -19.84 -9.87
C PHE A 195 -8.88 -18.62 -9.15
N PHE A 196 -7.68 -18.21 -9.54
CA PHE A 196 -7.12 -16.92 -9.16
C PHE A 196 -7.43 -15.88 -10.24
N PRO A 197 -8.04 -14.73 -9.88
CA PRO A 197 -8.23 -13.63 -10.80
C PRO A 197 -6.86 -13.05 -11.21
N GLU A 198 -6.80 -12.41 -12.36
CA GLU A 198 -5.68 -11.55 -12.73
C GLU A 198 -5.92 -10.15 -12.16
N PRO A 199 -5.25 -9.75 -11.06
CA PRO A 199 -5.55 -8.51 -10.39
C PRO A 199 -5.20 -7.30 -11.28
N LYS A 200 -6.06 -6.28 -11.24
CA LYS A 200 -5.87 -5.04 -12.00
C LYS A 200 -5.46 -3.90 -11.08
N PRO A 201 -4.56 -3.01 -11.51
CA PRO A 201 -4.23 -1.85 -10.73
C PRO A 201 -5.42 -0.89 -10.67
N LEU A 202 -5.74 -0.42 -9.48
CA LEU A 202 -6.61 0.72 -9.25
C LEU A 202 -5.71 1.91 -8.90
N LEU A 203 -5.35 2.67 -9.93
CA LEU A 203 -4.41 3.78 -9.74
C LEU A 203 -5.02 4.86 -8.84
N THR A 204 -4.28 5.27 -7.84
CA THR A 204 -4.67 6.37 -6.97
C THR A 204 -4.54 7.70 -7.72
N PRO A 205 -5.53 8.60 -7.63
CA PRO A 205 -5.49 9.88 -8.34
C PRO A 205 -4.40 10.82 -7.82
N THR A 206 -3.87 10.56 -6.62
CA THR A 206 -2.88 11.42 -5.99
C THR A 206 -1.49 11.13 -6.55
N ARG A 207 -0.90 12.15 -7.17
CA ARG A 207 0.49 12.12 -7.64
C ARG A 207 1.45 11.96 -6.46
N ARG A 208 2.67 11.53 -6.77
CA ARG A 208 3.78 11.41 -5.83
C ARG A 208 3.94 12.71 -5.02
N VAL A 209 3.80 12.62 -3.69
CA VAL A 209 3.99 13.76 -2.79
C VAL A 209 5.49 13.93 -2.54
N MET A 210 6.01 15.11 -2.86
CA MET A 210 7.41 15.45 -2.62
C MET A 210 7.63 15.82 -1.15
N GLY A 211 8.83 15.54 -0.66
CA GLY A 211 9.25 15.97 0.67
C GLY A 211 9.33 17.50 0.80
N LEU A 212 9.45 18.00 2.01
CA LEU A 212 9.54 19.45 2.26
C LEU A 212 10.82 20.08 1.66
N ASP A 213 11.82 19.26 1.33
CA ASP A 213 13.04 19.63 0.60
C ASP A 213 12.80 19.87 -0.91
N GLY A 214 11.64 19.49 -1.44
CA GLY A 214 11.30 19.64 -2.85
C GLY A 214 12.15 18.82 -3.83
N GLN A 215 13.04 17.96 -3.35
CA GLN A 215 14.01 17.22 -4.19
C GLN A 215 13.63 15.75 -4.36
N ALA A 216 13.24 15.10 -3.29
CA ALA A 216 12.91 13.68 -3.27
C ALA A 216 11.47 13.44 -2.84
N LYS A 217 10.95 12.22 -3.10
CA LYS A 217 9.68 11.76 -2.52
C LYS A 217 9.78 11.89 -0.99
N MET A 218 8.67 12.28 -0.37
CA MET A 218 8.56 12.32 1.08
C MET A 218 8.95 10.96 1.68
N SER A 219 9.97 10.95 2.53
CA SER A 219 10.53 9.75 3.15
C SER A 219 11.16 10.08 4.50
N LYS A 220 10.93 9.21 5.49
CA LYS A 220 11.49 9.37 6.84
C LYS A 220 12.99 9.31 6.87
N SER A 221 13.59 8.43 6.08
CA SER A 221 15.05 8.31 6.01
C SER A 221 15.75 9.58 5.54
N LEU A 222 15.01 10.48 4.88
CA LEU A 222 15.50 11.79 4.42
C LEU A 222 15.14 12.94 5.38
N GLY A 223 14.35 12.68 6.44
CA GLY A 223 13.91 13.71 7.37
C GLY A 223 13.03 14.81 6.75
N ASN A 224 12.46 14.58 5.56
CA ASN A 224 11.70 15.56 4.78
C ASN A 224 10.19 15.37 4.89
N THR A 225 9.70 14.74 5.99
CA THR A 225 8.30 14.36 6.19
C THR A 225 7.58 15.26 7.18
N VAL A 226 6.25 15.29 7.05
CA VAL A 226 5.30 15.68 8.09
C VAL A 226 4.52 14.43 8.47
N ASP A 227 4.52 14.06 9.77
CA ASP A 227 3.77 12.91 10.25
C ASP A 227 2.28 13.23 10.34
N LEU A 228 1.42 12.23 10.12
CA LEU A 228 -0.04 12.42 10.09
C LEU A 228 -0.60 12.91 11.43
N LEU A 229 -0.01 12.44 12.53
CA LEU A 229 -0.42 12.76 13.90
C LEU A 229 0.50 13.81 14.56
N GLU A 230 1.33 14.49 13.79
CA GLU A 230 2.24 15.51 14.30
C GLU A 230 1.48 16.73 14.84
N ASP A 231 1.99 17.34 15.89
CA ASP A 231 1.37 18.52 16.47
C ASP A 231 1.48 19.77 15.56
N PRO A 232 0.52 20.71 15.64
CA PRO A 232 0.47 21.86 14.73
C PRO A 232 1.71 22.76 14.77
N ALA A 233 2.32 22.93 15.95
CA ALA A 233 3.49 23.77 16.11
C ALA A 233 4.70 23.16 15.40
N SER A 234 4.91 21.86 15.56
CA SER A 234 5.96 21.09 14.86
C SER A 234 5.77 21.11 13.34
N ILE A 235 4.54 20.94 12.86
CA ILE A 235 4.21 21.06 11.42
C ILE A 235 4.61 22.45 10.91
N TRP A 236 4.26 23.50 11.66
CA TRP A 236 4.62 24.86 11.27
C TRP A 236 6.15 25.08 11.21
N GLU A 237 6.90 24.60 12.21
CA GLU A 237 8.36 24.72 12.21
C GLU A 237 9.03 24.00 11.04
N LYS A 238 8.46 22.90 10.56
CA LYS A 238 8.90 22.19 9.35
C LYS A 238 8.49 22.91 8.06
N LEU A 239 7.32 23.54 8.02
CA LEU A 239 6.86 24.26 6.84
C LEU A 239 7.62 25.57 6.61
N LYS A 240 8.00 26.29 7.67
CA LYS A 240 8.72 27.56 7.56
C LYS A 240 9.93 27.49 6.62
N PRO A 241 10.91 26.57 6.80
CA PRO A 241 12.09 26.45 5.95
C PRO A 241 11.82 25.68 4.65
N ALA A 242 10.66 25.03 4.48
CA ALA A 242 10.37 24.17 3.32
C ALA A 242 10.60 24.93 2.00
N VAL A 243 11.14 24.20 1.01
CA VAL A 243 11.53 24.78 -0.29
C VAL A 243 10.32 25.26 -1.07
N THR A 244 10.45 26.44 -1.66
CA THR A 244 9.46 27.08 -2.54
C THR A 244 10.04 27.16 -3.97
N ASP A 245 9.54 28.09 -4.78
CA ASP A 245 10.09 28.39 -6.10
C ASP A 245 11.51 28.94 -5.96
N PRO A 246 12.56 28.28 -6.48
CA PRO A 246 13.94 28.74 -6.39
C PRO A 246 14.21 30.08 -7.09
N ALA A 247 13.41 30.43 -8.10
CA ALA A 247 13.55 31.69 -8.81
C ALA A 247 13.05 32.89 -8.01
N ARG A 248 12.26 32.65 -6.95
CA ARG A 248 11.70 33.70 -6.10
C ARG A 248 12.61 33.99 -4.91
N VAL A 249 13.55 34.90 -5.09
CA VAL A 249 14.56 35.26 -4.08
C VAL A 249 14.03 36.35 -3.13
N ARG A 250 13.34 37.36 -3.66
CA ARG A 250 12.79 38.49 -2.89
C ARG A 250 11.28 38.36 -2.76
N ARG A 251 10.71 38.97 -1.71
CA ARG A 251 9.25 39.00 -1.52
C ARG A 251 8.51 39.63 -2.70
N THR A 252 9.15 40.60 -3.37
CA THR A 252 8.59 41.35 -4.51
C THR A 252 8.73 40.61 -5.85
N ASP A 253 9.46 39.51 -5.90
CA ASP A 253 9.64 38.74 -7.13
C ASP A 253 8.37 37.93 -7.42
N PRO A 254 7.84 37.97 -8.64
CA PRO A 254 6.78 37.06 -9.06
C PRO A 254 7.27 35.60 -8.96
N GLY A 255 6.39 34.69 -8.53
CA GLY A 255 6.71 33.28 -8.45
C GLY A 255 5.99 32.47 -9.52
N THR A 256 6.46 31.23 -9.72
CA THR A 256 5.89 30.21 -10.61
C THR A 256 5.27 29.10 -9.77
N PRO A 257 3.94 29.12 -9.50
CA PRO A 257 3.31 28.11 -8.64
C PRO A 257 3.58 26.67 -9.10
N GLU A 258 3.66 26.43 -10.40
CA GLU A 258 3.80 25.10 -11.02
C GLU A 258 5.07 24.37 -10.62
N VAL A 259 6.15 25.09 -10.28
CA VAL A 259 7.41 24.53 -9.82
C VAL A 259 7.55 24.54 -8.29
N CYS A 260 6.60 25.17 -7.59
CA CYS A 260 6.65 25.34 -6.14
C CYS A 260 6.06 24.12 -5.41
N ASN A 261 6.88 23.46 -4.56
CA ASN A 261 6.44 22.34 -3.77
C ASN A 261 5.28 22.69 -2.79
N ILE A 262 5.32 23.88 -2.20
CA ILE A 262 4.24 24.37 -1.32
C ILE A 262 2.90 24.50 -2.09
N TYR A 263 2.93 24.93 -3.34
CA TYR A 263 1.73 24.99 -4.17
C TYR A 263 1.17 23.60 -4.48
N HIS A 264 2.05 22.58 -4.66
CA HIS A 264 1.58 21.19 -4.81
C HIS A 264 0.92 20.68 -3.52
N LEU A 265 1.40 21.05 -2.35
CA LEU A 265 0.74 20.73 -1.08
C LEU A 265 -0.61 21.48 -0.93
N HIS A 266 -0.71 22.71 -1.39
CA HIS A 266 -2.00 23.40 -1.46
C HIS A 266 -3.04 22.64 -2.29
N LYS A 267 -2.64 22.09 -3.45
CA LYS A 267 -3.54 21.26 -4.28
C LYS A 267 -4.04 20.01 -3.55
N ALA A 268 -3.32 19.53 -2.54
CA ALA A 268 -3.70 18.35 -1.77
C ALA A 268 -4.59 18.66 -0.56
N PHE A 269 -4.39 19.83 0.07
CA PHE A 269 -5.04 20.18 1.34
C PHE A 269 -5.99 21.37 1.29
N SER A 270 -5.89 22.24 0.28
CA SER A 270 -6.69 23.45 0.22
C SER A 270 -7.87 23.30 -0.73
N ALA A 271 -8.95 24.01 -0.45
CA ALA A 271 -10.08 24.11 -1.37
C ALA A 271 -9.66 24.77 -2.70
N SER A 272 -10.31 24.41 -3.81
CA SER A 272 -9.96 24.89 -5.16
C SER A 272 -9.86 26.42 -5.23
N ALA A 273 -10.82 27.15 -4.65
CA ALA A 273 -10.79 28.62 -4.62
C ALA A 273 -9.55 29.16 -3.89
N THR A 274 -9.08 28.49 -2.84
CA THR A 274 -7.83 28.86 -2.14
C THR A 274 -6.61 28.58 -3.01
N VAL A 275 -6.59 27.46 -3.72
CA VAL A 275 -5.50 27.11 -4.64
C VAL A 275 -5.38 28.16 -5.75
N ASP A 276 -6.50 28.55 -6.35
CA ASP A 276 -6.54 29.57 -7.40
C ASP A 276 -6.08 30.94 -6.88
N HIS A 277 -6.54 31.32 -5.68
CA HIS A 277 -6.11 32.55 -5.03
C HIS A 277 -4.61 32.57 -4.74
N VAL A 278 -4.08 31.49 -4.17
CA VAL A 278 -2.63 31.32 -3.92
C VAL A 278 -1.83 31.47 -5.22
N ALA A 279 -2.32 30.89 -6.32
CA ALA A 279 -1.63 31.01 -7.62
C ALA A 279 -1.56 32.45 -8.10
N VAL A 280 -2.67 33.21 -7.98
CA VAL A 280 -2.70 34.66 -8.32
C VAL A 280 -1.74 35.45 -7.45
N GLN A 281 -1.80 35.28 -6.12
CA GLN A 281 -0.94 35.98 -5.16
C GLN A 281 0.55 35.68 -5.36
N CYS A 282 0.87 34.45 -5.75
CA CYS A 282 2.25 34.05 -6.07
C CYS A 282 2.75 34.75 -7.32
N ARG A 283 1.99 34.72 -8.42
CA ARG A 283 2.40 35.30 -9.73
C ARG A 283 2.47 36.84 -9.69
N THR A 284 1.68 37.48 -8.85
CA THR A 284 1.66 38.93 -8.72
C THR A 284 2.56 39.48 -7.60
N ALA A 285 3.27 38.59 -6.89
CA ALA A 285 4.00 38.92 -5.66
C ALA A 285 3.14 39.59 -4.57
N GLY A 286 1.84 39.35 -4.57
CA GLY A 286 0.89 39.89 -3.60
C GLY A 286 1.14 39.36 -2.18
N TRP A 287 1.54 38.09 -2.07
CA TRP A 287 1.92 37.46 -0.80
C TRP A 287 3.40 37.10 -0.77
N GLY A 288 3.98 37.08 0.44
CA GLY A 288 5.27 36.42 0.68
C GLY A 288 5.10 34.88 0.77
N CYS A 289 6.19 34.14 0.60
CA CYS A 289 6.15 32.67 0.76
C CYS A 289 5.72 32.24 2.17
N ILE A 290 6.06 33.01 3.20
CA ILE A 290 5.61 32.74 4.58
C ILE A 290 4.10 32.91 4.73
N ASP A 291 3.52 33.91 4.09
CA ASP A 291 2.06 34.12 4.12
C ASP A 291 1.33 32.94 3.43
N CYS A 292 1.83 32.51 2.26
CA CYS A 292 1.35 31.32 1.55
C CYS A 292 1.44 30.06 2.44
N LYS A 293 2.56 29.83 3.13
CA LYS A 293 2.75 28.69 4.03
C LYS A 293 1.81 28.71 5.24
N LYS A 294 1.45 29.90 5.78
CA LYS A 294 0.44 30.00 6.84
C LYS A 294 -0.92 29.51 6.37
N VAL A 295 -1.35 29.92 5.18
CA VAL A 295 -2.63 29.48 4.59
C VAL A 295 -2.61 27.97 4.30
N LEU A 296 -1.46 27.41 3.90
CA LEU A 296 -1.30 25.97 3.76
C LEU A 296 -1.45 25.27 5.12
N HIS A 297 -0.74 25.75 6.14
CA HIS A 297 -0.80 25.18 7.49
C HIS A 297 -2.24 25.17 8.03
N GLU A 298 -2.99 26.28 7.90
CA GLU A 298 -4.40 26.36 8.27
C GLU A 298 -5.26 25.34 7.50
N SER A 299 -4.97 25.14 6.21
CA SER A 299 -5.68 24.17 5.38
C SER A 299 -5.36 22.72 5.80
N MET A 300 -4.09 22.43 6.13
CA MET A 300 -3.68 21.15 6.67
C MET A 300 -4.36 20.85 8.01
N GLU A 301 -4.40 21.85 8.89
CA GLU A 301 -5.02 21.69 10.21
C GLU A 301 -6.52 21.35 10.15
N LYS A 302 -7.26 21.90 9.20
CA LYS A 302 -8.67 21.53 8.99
C LYS A 302 -8.87 20.05 8.71
N GLU A 303 -7.90 19.39 8.05
CA GLU A 303 -7.94 17.97 7.73
C GLU A 303 -7.28 17.12 8.83
N LEU A 304 -6.16 17.56 9.39
CA LEU A 304 -5.35 16.77 10.32
C LEU A 304 -5.87 16.82 11.77
N ALA A 305 -6.45 17.93 12.21
CA ALA A 305 -6.96 18.05 13.58
C ALA A 305 -8.04 16.99 13.92
N PRO A 306 -9.05 16.73 13.07
CA PRO A 306 -9.99 15.64 13.33
C PRO A 306 -9.36 14.26 13.37
N ILE A 307 -8.28 14.03 12.59
CA ILE A 307 -7.53 12.76 12.61
C ILE A 307 -6.80 12.60 13.94
N ARG A 308 -6.13 13.65 14.43
CA ARG A 308 -5.46 13.62 15.74
C ARG A 308 -6.45 13.38 16.88
N ALA A 309 -7.60 14.06 16.87
CA ALA A 309 -8.63 13.86 17.89
C ALA A 309 -9.11 12.39 17.93
N ARG A 310 -9.36 11.78 16.78
CA ARG A 310 -9.70 10.35 16.70
C ARG A 310 -8.55 9.46 17.20
N ALA A 311 -7.30 9.80 16.88
CA ALA A 311 -6.15 9.06 17.36
C ALA A 311 -6.07 9.06 18.91
N GLU A 312 -6.34 10.19 19.55
CA GLU A 312 -6.38 10.31 21.00
C GLU A 312 -7.49 9.43 21.60
N GLU A 313 -8.70 9.45 21.00
CA GLU A 313 -9.82 8.60 21.44
C GLU A 313 -9.48 7.11 21.33
N ILE A 314 -8.86 6.68 20.21
CA ILE A 314 -8.46 5.29 19.99
C ILE A 314 -7.34 4.89 20.96
N ALA A 315 -6.35 5.76 21.15
CA ALA A 315 -5.25 5.54 22.10
C ALA A 315 -5.71 5.41 23.54
N ALA A 316 -6.81 6.09 23.91
CA ALA A 316 -7.43 5.94 25.23
C ALA A 316 -8.06 4.54 25.45
N ASN A 317 -8.36 3.79 24.37
CA ASN A 317 -8.93 2.45 24.45
C ASN A 317 -8.16 1.42 23.59
N PRO A 318 -6.90 1.09 23.96
CA PRO A 318 -6.06 0.18 23.18
C PRO A 318 -6.60 -1.26 23.11
N LYS A 319 -7.46 -1.64 24.07
CA LYS A 319 -8.11 -2.97 24.05
C LYS A 319 -9.10 -3.09 22.90
N LYS A 320 -9.85 -2.02 22.59
CA LYS A 320 -10.77 -2.01 21.46
C LYS A 320 -10.00 -2.14 20.13
N MET A 321 -8.95 -1.36 19.92
CA MET A 321 -8.12 -1.45 18.73
C MET A 321 -7.57 -2.87 18.52
N LYS A 322 -7.06 -3.51 19.57
CA LYS A 322 -6.60 -4.91 19.50
C LYS A 322 -7.72 -5.88 19.15
N SER A 323 -8.91 -5.68 19.73
CA SER A 323 -10.09 -6.50 19.43
C SER A 323 -10.53 -6.33 17.96
N ASP A 324 -10.54 -5.11 17.44
CA ASP A 324 -10.91 -4.81 16.06
C ASP A 324 -9.93 -5.47 15.06
N LEU A 325 -8.62 -5.40 15.33
CA LEU A 325 -7.60 -6.07 14.53
C LEU A 325 -7.71 -7.60 14.60
N ALA A 326 -8.02 -8.15 15.78
CA ALA A 326 -8.22 -9.59 15.96
C ALA A 326 -9.45 -10.09 15.18
N ALA A 327 -10.56 -9.35 15.24
CA ALA A 327 -11.76 -9.67 14.47
C ALA A 327 -11.51 -9.59 12.94
N GLY A 328 -10.77 -8.57 12.49
CA GLY A 328 -10.33 -8.45 11.11
C GLY A 328 -9.45 -9.63 10.68
N ALA A 329 -8.52 -10.06 11.53
CA ALA A 329 -7.66 -11.22 11.27
C ALA A 329 -8.45 -12.54 11.23
N GLU A 330 -9.44 -12.72 12.09
CA GLU A 330 -10.32 -13.90 12.08
C GLU A 330 -11.12 -13.97 10.78
N HIS A 331 -11.72 -12.85 10.35
CA HIS A 331 -12.42 -12.78 9.07
C HIS A 331 -11.46 -13.05 7.91
N ALA A 332 -10.30 -12.41 7.88
CA ALA A 332 -9.29 -12.64 6.86
C ALA A 332 -8.83 -14.09 6.81
N ARG A 333 -8.59 -14.74 7.97
CA ARG A 333 -8.22 -16.15 8.07
C ARG A 333 -9.33 -17.07 7.56
N SER A 334 -10.59 -16.76 7.85
CA SER A 334 -11.73 -17.52 7.33
C SER A 334 -11.76 -17.54 5.80
N GLU A 335 -11.56 -16.38 5.16
CA GLU A 335 -11.50 -16.27 3.70
C GLU A 335 -10.25 -16.94 3.11
N ALA A 336 -9.09 -16.71 3.74
CA ALA A 336 -7.84 -17.35 3.39
C ALA A 336 -7.91 -18.88 3.47
N GLY A 337 -8.53 -19.42 4.51
CA GLY A 337 -8.72 -20.85 4.71
C GLY A 337 -9.58 -21.49 3.62
N LYS A 338 -10.62 -20.79 3.15
CA LYS A 338 -11.43 -21.26 2.01
C LYS A 338 -10.56 -21.40 0.74
N THR A 339 -9.76 -20.37 0.45
CA THR A 339 -8.86 -20.36 -0.70
C THR A 339 -7.81 -21.48 -0.58
N MET A 340 -7.15 -21.59 0.59
CA MET A 340 -6.12 -22.58 0.82
C MET A 340 -6.65 -24.03 0.75
N LYS A 341 -7.86 -24.26 1.25
CA LYS A 341 -8.50 -25.58 1.12
C LYS A 341 -8.63 -26.01 -0.35
N GLU A 342 -9.15 -25.12 -1.20
CA GLU A 342 -9.30 -25.40 -2.64
C GLU A 342 -7.94 -25.52 -3.34
N VAL A 343 -6.95 -24.67 -2.99
CA VAL A 343 -5.59 -24.74 -3.52
C VAL A 343 -4.96 -26.10 -3.23
N LYS A 344 -4.99 -26.52 -1.97
CA LYS A 344 -4.43 -27.82 -1.55
C LYS A 344 -5.13 -28.98 -2.26
N GLN A 345 -6.46 -28.96 -2.33
CA GLN A 345 -7.23 -29.98 -3.04
C GLN A 345 -6.85 -30.09 -4.52
N LYS A 346 -6.74 -28.94 -5.22
CA LYS A 346 -6.38 -28.91 -6.64
C LYS A 346 -4.94 -29.37 -6.90
N MET A 347 -4.06 -29.17 -5.94
CA MET A 347 -2.63 -29.57 -6.00
C MET A 347 -2.38 -30.99 -5.48
N GLY A 348 -3.36 -31.66 -4.87
CA GLY A 348 -3.21 -33.00 -4.30
C GLY A 348 -2.43 -33.03 -2.99
N LEU A 349 -2.47 -31.96 -2.21
CA LEU A 349 -1.81 -31.83 -0.91
C LEU A 349 -2.68 -32.26 0.27
N THR A 350 -3.98 -32.55 0.03
CA THR A 350 -4.95 -33.04 1.03
C THR A 350 -5.86 -34.08 0.40
#